data_9ffdf5035707d074096333cb5e8b21d1
#
_entry.id   9ffdf5035707d074096333cb5e8b21d1
#
_cell.length_a   1.000
_cell.length_b   1.000
_cell.length_c   1.000
_cell.angle_alpha   90.00
_cell.angle_beta   90.00
_cell.angle_gamma   90.00
#
_symmetry.space_group_name_H-M   'P 1'
#
loop_
_entity.id
_entity.type
_entity.pdbx_description
1 polymer ?
#
loop_
_entity_poly.entity_id
_entity_poly.type
_entity_poly.pdbx_seq_one_letter_code
_entity_poly.pdbx_strand_id
1 'polypeptide(L)'
;MLDAHVSPLYTRLAHVAVHAFSDATQAVMLSPREHMPCCSARYIVILINNVASVAGCCLLACCGGVLPLRLRSRLYLSLTIRYPVMKLYHCKDARSLRALWTLEEMGLAYELVNMKFPPRATHPGYLDVNPLGTVPTLVDGDVTLTESSAICHYLAEKYGPTDLAIGVDDPQYGEYLNWLYRSDATLTFPQTLVLRYSSLEPQERRIPQVVADYTQWFYSRLRSVELALEDRDYLLGHRFTVADIAVGYALMLGVSLGLDAKFKPNTQAYLARLMARPACMRACAI
;
A
#
# COMPACT_ATOMS: atom_id res chain seq x y z
N MET A 1 -44.95 -25.72 -10.03
CA MET A 1 -45.38 -25.28 -8.69
C MET A 1 -45.07 -26.40 -7.72
N LEU A 2 -43.97 -26.28 -7.01
CA LEU A 2 -43.65 -27.13 -5.85
C LEU A 2 -42.86 -26.20 -4.91
N ASP A 3 -43.65 -25.59 -4.00
CA ASP A 3 -43.10 -24.80 -2.88
C ASP A 3 -42.40 -25.76 -1.91
N ALA A 4 -41.08 -25.69 -1.87
CA ALA A 4 -40.29 -26.36 -0.85
C ALA A 4 -40.28 -25.48 0.42
N HIS A 5 -41.12 -25.85 1.40
CA HIS A 5 -41.06 -25.30 2.75
C HIS A 5 -39.68 -25.54 3.37
N VAL A 6 -38.88 -24.52 3.43
CA VAL A 6 -37.63 -24.48 4.21
C VAL A 6 -38.03 -24.39 5.68
N SER A 7 -37.64 -25.38 6.49
CA SER A 7 -37.92 -25.44 7.92
C SER A 7 -37.41 -24.21 8.65
N PRO A 8 -38.18 -23.62 9.60
CA PRO A 8 -37.78 -22.44 10.38
C PRO A 8 -36.48 -22.61 11.17
N LEU A 9 -36.07 -23.85 11.41
CA LEU A 9 -34.81 -24.14 12.09
C LEU A 9 -33.56 -23.79 11.24
N TYR A 10 -33.67 -23.94 9.92
CA TYR A 10 -32.57 -23.65 8.99
C TYR A 10 -32.30 -22.15 8.86
N THR A 11 -33.35 -21.34 8.88
CA THR A 11 -33.21 -19.88 8.83
C THR A 11 -32.58 -19.32 10.11
N ARG A 12 -32.86 -19.91 11.25
CA ARG A 12 -32.27 -19.51 12.54
C ARG A 12 -30.79 -19.89 12.64
N LEU A 13 -30.38 -21.05 12.13
CA LEU A 13 -28.95 -21.45 12.14
C LEU A 13 -28.11 -20.62 11.18
N ALA A 14 -28.67 -20.24 10.03
CA ALA A 14 -27.97 -19.34 9.11
C ALA A 14 -27.82 -17.91 9.69
N HIS A 15 -28.84 -17.40 10.41
CA HIS A 15 -28.75 -16.11 11.10
C HIS A 15 -27.81 -16.09 12.30
N VAL A 16 -27.72 -17.18 13.05
CA VAL A 16 -26.81 -17.29 14.19
C VAL A 16 -25.36 -17.36 13.72
N ALA A 17 -25.08 -18.02 12.61
CA ALA A 17 -23.75 -18.06 12.03
C ALA A 17 -23.27 -16.68 11.51
N VAL A 18 -24.20 -15.85 10.98
CA VAL A 18 -23.88 -14.51 10.47
C VAL A 18 -23.70 -13.49 11.60
N HIS A 19 -24.44 -13.62 12.72
CA HIS A 19 -24.32 -12.67 13.85
C HIS A 19 -23.17 -12.96 14.83
N ALA A 20 -22.62 -14.18 14.83
CA ALA A 20 -21.52 -14.53 15.72
C ALA A 20 -20.12 -14.16 15.23
N PHE A 21 -19.99 -13.66 13.99
CA PHE A 21 -18.68 -13.39 13.34
C PHE A 21 -18.68 -12.04 12.62
N SER A 22 -18.90 -10.94 13.36
CA SER A 22 -19.05 -9.63 12.72
C SER A 22 -17.74 -8.93 12.38
N ASP A 23 -16.55 -9.41 12.77
CA ASP A 23 -15.33 -8.58 12.62
C ASP A 23 -14.15 -9.19 11.84
N ALA A 24 -14.21 -10.40 11.33
CA ALA A 24 -13.05 -10.91 10.56
C ALA A 24 -13.35 -12.06 9.57
N THR A 25 -14.61 -12.33 9.23
CA THR A 25 -14.91 -13.56 8.48
C THR A 25 -15.89 -13.31 7.33
N GLN A 26 -15.45 -13.53 6.08
CA GLN A 26 -16.34 -13.60 4.93
C GLN A 26 -16.78 -15.04 4.70
N ALA A 27 -18.08 -15.31 4.73
CA ALA A 27 -18.67 -16.59 4.37
C ALA A 27 -19.08 -16.58 2.89
N VAL A 28 -18.48 -17.44 2.08
CA VAL A 28 -18.84 -17.61 0.67
C VAL A 28 -19.62 -18.91 0.52
N MET A 29 -20.87 -18.81 0.06
CA MET A 29 -21.66 -19.97 -0.32
C MET A 29 -21.36 -20.35 -1.78
N LEU A 30 -20.78 -21.53 -1.99
CA LEU A 30 -20.61 -22.09 -3.32
C LEU A 30 -21.81 -22.99 -3.64
N SER A 31 -22.53 -22.68 -4.74
CA SER A 31 -23.56 -23.55 -5.25
C SER A 31 -22.95 -24.73 -6.04
N PRO A 32 -23.50 -25.92 -6.01
CA PRO A 32 -23.04 -27.02 -6.83
C PRO A 32 -23.28 -26.73 -8.31
N ARG A 33 -22.29 -26.96 -9.16
CA ARG A 33 -22.49 -27.01 -10.62
C ARG A 33 -23.43 -28.16 -10.96
N GLU A 34 -24.38 -27.87 -11.84
CA GLU A 34 -25.32 -28.81 -12.41
C GLU A 34 -24.56 -29.96 -13.12
N HIS A 35 -24.60 -31.16 -12.56
CA HIS A 35 -24.45 -32.48 -13.15
C HIS A 35 -23.94 -33.52 -12.13
N MET A 36 -24.71 -33.71 -11.06
CA MET A 36 -24.70 -34.95 -10.32
C MET A 36 -26.11 -35.26 -9.81
N PRO A 37 -26.78 -36.22 -10.36
CA PRO A 37 -28.04 -36.72 -9.79
C PRO A 37 -27.69 -37.59 -8.60
N CYS A 38 -27.95 -37.15 -7.41
CA CYS A 38 -28.10 -37.92 -6.18
C CYS A 38 -27.33 -37.53 -4.94
N CYS A 39 -26.87 -36.30 -4.76
CA CYS A 39 -26.46 -35.82 -3.43
C CYS A 39 -26.44 -34.30 -3.36
N SER A 40 -27.42 -33.70 -2.70
CA SER A 40 -27.38 -32.26 -2.38
C SER A 40 -26.51 -32.06 -1.14
N ALA A 41 -25.19 -32.11 -1.32
CA ALA A 41 -24.25 -31.68 -0.28
C ALA A 41 -24.00 -30.16 -0.41
N ARG A 42 -24.35 -29.40 0.62
CA ARG A 42 -24.01 -27.97 0.72
C ARG A 42 -22.77 -27.83 1.58
N TYR A 43 -21.76 -27.13 1.07
CA TYR A 43 -20.54 -26.85 1.80
C TYR A 43 -20.55 -25.38 2.22
N ILE A 44 -20.21 -25.11 3.47
CA ILE A 44 -19.94 -23.77 3.98
C ILE A 44 -18.43 -23.62 4.05
N VAL A 45 -17.87 -22.69 3.30
CA VAL A 45 -16.45 -22.32 3.37
C VAL A 45 -16.35 -21.12 4.30
N ILE A 46 -15.66 -21.30 5.42
CA ILE A 46 -15.41 -20.24 6.40
C ILE A 46 -13.94 -19.81 6.23
N LEU A 47 -13.74 -18.54 5.90
CA LEU A 47 -12.41 -17.94 5.83
C LEU A 47 -12.09 -17.24 7.16
N ILE A 48 -11.06 -17.70 7.85
CA ILE A 48 -10.54 -17.07 9.05
C ILE A 48 -9.07 -16.72 8.80
N ASN A 49 -8.71 -15.46 8.85
CA ASN A 49 -7.34 -14.97 8.70
C ASN A 49 -6.62 -15.52 7.44
N ASN A 50 -7.28 -15.45 6.28
CA ASN A 50 -6.79 -15.99 5.00
C ASN A 50 -6.55 -17.52 4.94
N VAL A 51 -7.06 -18.27 5.89
CA VAL A 51 -7.06 -19.74 5.87
C VAL A 51 -8.48 -20.23 5.59
N ALA A 52 -8.67 -20.93 4.46
CA ALA A 52 -9.96 -21.54 4.15
C ALA A 52 -10.14 -22.85 4.93
N SER A 53 -11.14 -22.92 5.79
CA SER A 53 -11.56 -24.16 6.43
C SER A 53 -12.89 -24.62 5.84
N VAL A 54 -12.93 -25.82 5.27
CA VAL A 54 -14.15 -26.42 4.74
C VAL A 54 -14.76 -27.33 5.83
N ALA A 55 -15.83 -26.86 6.43
CA ALA A 55 -16.63 -27.68 7.33
C ALA A 55 -17.75 -28.36 6.52
N GLY A 56 -17.58 -29.62 6.19
CA GLY A 56 -18.61 -30.43 5.55
C GLY A 56 -19.48 -31.11 6.60
N CYS A 57 -20.76 -30.82 6.63
CA CYS A 57 -21.74 -31.58 7.38
C CYS A 57 -22.52 -32.47 6.40
N CYS A 58 -22.14 -33.73 6.28
CA CYS A 58 -22.92 -34.73 5.53
C CYS A 58 -23.93 -35.35 6.49
N LEU A 59 -25.19 -34.95 6.40
CA LEU A 59 -26.32 -35.66 6.97
C LEU A 59 -26.85 -36.65 5.91
N LEU A 60 -26.42 -37.90 6.01
CA LEU A 60 -27.05 -39.00 5.28
C LEU A 60 -28.23 -39.47 6.10
N ALA A 61 -29.43 -39.01 5.76
CA ALA A 61 -30.68 -39.60 6.22
C ALA A 61 -31.15 -40.63 5.17
N CYS A 62 -30.73 -41.88 5.31
CA CYS A 62 -31.37 -42.99 4.64
C CYS A 62 -31.70 -44.04 5.69
N CYS A 63 -33.01 -44.26 5.85
CA CYS A 63 -33.60 -45.46 6.47
C CYS A 63 -32.92 -46.00 7.75
N GLY A 64 -33.24 -45.43 8.89
CA GLY A 64 -33.31 -46.19 10.16
C GLY A 64 -32.01 -46.59 10.87
N GLY A 65 -30.87 -45.94 10.62
CA GLY A 65 -29.65 -46.25 11.37
C GLY A 65 -28.64 -45.11 11.37
N VAL A 66 -28.36 -44.57 12.54
CA VAL A 66 -27.29 -43.59 12.72
C VAL A 66 -25.98 -44.33 12.92
N LEU A 67 -25.15 -44.39 11.89
CA LEU A 67 -23.76 -44.83 12.02
C LEU A 67 -22.86 -43.60 12.17
N PRO A 68 -22.05 -43.50 13.22
CA PRO A 68 -21.06 -42.42 13.34
C PRO A 68 -19.86 -42.74 12.43
N LEU A 69 -19.87 -42.18 11.23
CA LEU A 69 -18.69 -42.18 10.37
C LEU A 69 -17.65 -41.22 10.96
N ARG A 70 -16.66 -41.78 11.67
CA ARG A 70 -15.41 -41.07 11.99
C ARG A 70 -14.59 -40.92 10.71
N LEU A 71 -14.86 -39.88 9.94
CA LEU A 71 -13.93 -39.48 8.88
C LEU A 71 -12.68 -38.83 9.51
N ARG A 72 -11.66 -39.66 9.77
CA ARG A 72 -10.29 -39.19 10.00
C ARG A 72 -9.65 -39.01 8.62
N SER A 73 -9.89 -37.89 7.96
CA SER A 73 -9.01 -37.42 6.90
C SER A 73 -8.84 -35.92 7.07
N ARG A 74 -7.72 -35.54 7.67
CA ARG A 74 -7.21 -34.17 7.61
C ARG A 74 -6.72 -33.92 6.16
N LEU A 75 -7.64 -33.66 5.24
CA LEU A 75 -7.28 -33.00 3.99
C LEU A 75 -7.16 -31.51 4.27
N TYR A 76 -5.97 -31.10 4.74
CA TYR A 76 -5.58 -29.70 4.69
C TYR A 76 -5.30 -29.37 3.21
N LEU A 77 -6.34 -29.00 2.45
CA LEU A 77 -6.13 -28.29 1.20
C LEU A 77 -5.65 -26.89 1.59
N SER A 78 -4.34 -26.72 1.72
CA SER A 78 -3.72 -25.42 1.78
C SER A 78 -3.86 -24.79 0.39
N LEU A 79 -5.01 -24.16 0.12
CA LEU A 79 -5.13 -23.19 -0.97
C LEU A 79 -4.32 -21.97 -0.57
N THR A 80 -3.02 -22.03 -0.77
CA THR A 80 -2.20 -20.83 -0.86
C THR A 80 -2.68 -20.08 -2.09
N ILE A 81 -3.60 -19.13 -1.89
CA ILE A 81 -3.84 -18.08 -2.87
C ILE A 81 -2.50 -17.32 -2.93
N ARG A 82 -1.66 -17.69 -3.89
CA ARG A 82 -0.50 -16.86 -4.22
C ARG A 82 -1.08 -15.64 -4.94
N TYR A 83 -1.33 -14.56 -4.17
CA TYR A 83 -1.38 -13.26 -4.79
C TYR A 83 -0.05 -13.08 -5.53
N PRO A 84 -0.06 -12.61 -6.78
CA PRO A 84 1.19 -12.26 -7.44
C PRO A 84 1.95 -11.32 -6.50
N VAL A 85 3.19 -11.68 -6.19
CA VAL A 85 4.01 -10.87 -5.30
C VAL A 85 4.20 -9.52 -5.97
N MET A 86 3.80 -8.43 -5.29
CA MET A 86 4.04 -7.08 -5.78
C MET A 86 5.52 -6.91 -6.11
N LYS A 87 5.81 -6.25 -7.22
CA LYS A 87 7.20 -5.98 -7.64
C LYS A 87 7.44 -4.48 -7.67
N LEU A 88 8.42 -4.02 -6.88
CA LEU A 88 8.85 -2.63 -6.85
C LEU A 88 10.20 -2.45 -7.56
N TYR A 89 10.22 -1.65 -8.60
CA TYR A 89 11.45 -1.18 -9.26
C TYR A 89 11.95 0.08 -8.54
N HIS A 90 13.17 0.01 -8.05
CA HIS A 90 13.76 0.99 -7.14
C HIS A 90 15.15 1.41 -7.60
N CYS A 91 15.50 2.67 -7.35
CA CYS A 91 16.88 3.16 -7.33
C CYS A 91 17.13 3.85 -5.99
N LYS A 92 18.30 3.64 -5.43
CA LYS A 92 18.73 4.32 -4.20
C LYS A 92 18.59 5.84 -4.31
N ASP A 93 18.15 6.48 -3.24
CA ASP A 93 17.96 7.93 -3.11
C ASP A 93 16.95 8.54 -4.10
N ALA A 94 16.24 7.72 -4.88
CA ALA A 94 15.23 8.18 -5.81
C ALA A 94 13.82 8.22 -5.18
N ARG A 95 12.85 8.81 -5.92
CA ARG A 95 11.44 8.91 -5.49
C ARG A 95 10.80 7.57 -5.12
N SER A 96 11.36 6.46 -5.59
CA SER A 96 10.94 5.10 -5.25
C SER A 96 11.08 4.77 -3.76
N LEU A 97 11.85 5.54 -3.00
CA LEU A 97 11.93 5.43 -1.55
C LEU A 97 10.56 5.64 -0.88
N ARG A 98 9.69 6.50 -1.42
CA ARG A 98 8.32 6.66 -0.90
C ARG A 98 7.53 5.36 -0.92
N ALA A 99 7.53 4.69 -2.06
CA ALA A 99 6.84 3.41 -2.23
C ALA A 99 7.45 2.32 -1.34
N LEU A 100 8.77 2.24 -1.31
CA LEU A 100 9.50 1.29 -0.49
C LEU A 100 9.22 1.49 1.00
N TRP A 101 9.28 2.72 1.48
CA TRP A 101 8.96 3.05 2.87
C TRP A 101 7.50 2.72 3.23
N THR A 102 6.55 2.99 2.32
CA THR A 102 5.15 2.62 2.53
C THR A 102 4.97 1.11 2.66
N LEU A 103 5.61 0.31 1.80
CA LEU A 103 5.59 -1.16 1.89
C LEU A 103 6.16 -1.65 3.23
N GLU A 104 7.26 -1.04 3.70
CA GLU A 104 7.88 -1.36 4.99
C GLU A 104 7.01 -0.94 6.20
N GLU A 105 6.30 0.19 6.15
CA GLU A 105 5.37 0.60 7.21
C GLU A 105 4.17 -0.34 7.31
N MET A 106 3.68 -0.81 6.18
CA MET A 106 2.54 -1.72 6.10
C MET A 106 2.92 -3.19 6.31
N GLY A 107 4.21 -3.53 6.31
CA GLY A 107 4.67 -4.92 6.41
C GLY A 107 4.22 -5.79 5.24
N LEU A 108 4.02 -5.22 4.06
CA LEU A 108 3.57 -5.92 2.86
C LEU A 108 4.72 -6.70 2.23
N ALA A 109 4.42 -7.89 1.70
CA ALA A 109 5.39 -8.69 0.96
C ALA A 109 5.56 -8.14 -0.47
N TYR A 110 6.80 -7.96 -0.91
CA TYR A 110 7.14 -7.48 -2.24
C TYR A 110 8.46 -8.08 -2.75
N GLU A 111 8.63 -8.10 -4.06
CA GLU A 111 9.90 -8.34 -4.74
C GLU A 111 10.54 -6.98 -5.06
N LEU A 112 11.77 -6.76 -4.62
CA LEU A 112 12.50 -5.53 -4.92
C LEU A 112 13.46 -5.75 -6.10
N VAL A 113 13.27 -4.95 -7.16
CA VAL A 113 14.22 -4.86 -8.27
C VAL A 113 15.06 -3.60 -8.07
N ASN A 114 16.22 -3.77 -7.43
CA ASN A 114 17.13 -2.65 -7.20
C ASN A 114 17.97 -2.38 -8.45
N MET A 115 17.93 -1.14 -8.95
CA MET A 115 18.56 -0.72 -10.20
C MET A 115 19.51 0.45 -9.96
N LYS A 116 20.49 0.60 -10.85
CA LYS A 116 21.36 1.81 -10.87
C LYS A 116 20.63 2.95 -11.57
N PHE A 117 20.88 4.18 -11.12
CA PHE A 117 20.38 5.39 -11.80
C PHE A 117 21.32 5.82 -12.94
N PRO A 118 20.80 6.27 -14.09
CA PRO A 118 19.40 6.30 -14.51
C PRO A 118 18.91 4.93 -15.03
N PRO A 119 17.75 4.43 -14.58
CA PRO A 119 17.32 3.04 -14.81
C PRO A 119 17.16 2.70 -16.30
N ARG A 120 16.67 3.63 -17.11
CA ARG A 120 16.51 3.44 -18.56
C ARG A 120 17.81 3.15 -19.33
N ALA A 121 18.94 3.56 -18.77
CA ALA A 121 20.25 3.34 -19.39
C ALA A 121 21.00 2.14 -18.79
N THR A 122 20.66 1.73 -17.59
CA THR A 122 21.42 0.75 -16.81
C THR A 122 20.70 -0.59 -16.64
N HIS A 123 19.40 -0.66 -16.95
CA HIS A 123 18.60 -1.87 -16.81
C HIS A 123 17.94 -2.23 -18.16
N PRO A 124 18.50 -3.19 -18.92
CA PRO A 124 17.96 -3.62 -20.21
C PRO A 124 16.50 -4.09 -20.07
N GLY A 125 15.64 -3.71 -21.02
CA GLY A 125 14.21 -4.07 -21.02
C GLY A 125 13.34 -3.26 -20.06
N TYR A 126 13.90 -2.32 -19.28
CA TYR A 126 13.09 -1.56 -18.33
C TYR A 126 12.04 -0.65 -19.00
N LEU A 127 12.33 -0.17 -20.21
CA LEU A 127 11.37 0.64 -20.98
C LEU A 127 10.11 -0.14 -21.39
N ASP A 128 10.18 -1.47 -21.45
CA ASP A 128 9.01 -2.33 -21.70
C ASP A 128 8.11 -2.42 -20.46
N VAL A 129 8.68 -2.25 -19.26
CA VAL A 129 7.95 -2.21 -18.00
C VAL A 129 7.39 -0.81 -17.73
N ASN A 130 8.21 0.22 -17.98
CA ASN A 130 7.83 1.62 -17.78
C ASN A 130 8.37 2.48 -18.93
N PRO A 131 7.52 2.87 -19.89
CA PRO A 131 7.92 3.70 -21.02
C PRO A 131 8.51 5.07 -20.66
N LEU A 132 8.24 5.59 -19.44
CA LEU A 132 8.85 6.81 -18.93
C LEU A 132 10.33 6.63 -18.58
N GLY A 133 10.76 5.39 -18.34
CA GLY A 133 12.13 5.05 -17.92
C GLY A 133 12.54 5.67 -16.59
N THR A 134 11.58 5.92 -15.70
CA THR A 134 11.74 6.53 -14.37
C THR A 134 11.44 5.53 -13.25
N VAL A 135 11.84 5.82 -12.03
CA VAL A 135 11.44 5.09 -10.82
C VAL A 135 10.67 6.01 -9.86
N PRO A 136 9.73 5.43 -9.07
CA PRO A 136 9.36 4.02 -8.96
C PRO A 136 8.57 3.49 -10.15
N THR A 137 8.50 2.14 -10.23
CA THR A 137 7.41 1.43 -10.87
C THR A 137 6.96 0.33 -9.93
N LEU A 138 5.68 0.31 -9.56
CA LEU A 138 5.06 -0.78 -8.83
C LEU A 138 4.22 -1.60 -9.81
N VAL A 139 4.46 -2.91 -9.85
CA VAL A 139 3.62 -3.88 -10.56
C VAL A 139 2.90 -4.73 -9.52
N ASP A 140 1.57 -4.72 -9.57
CA ASP A 140 0.69 -5.44 -8.65
C ASP A 140 -0.39 -6.17 -9.46
N GLY A 141 -0.12 -7.42 -9.83
CA GLY A 141 -0.90 -8.15 -10.81
C GLY A 141 -0.91 -7.45 -12.16
N ASP A 142 -2.09 -7.08 -12.64
CA ASP A 142 -2.28 -6.36 -13.91
C ASP A 142 -2.16 -4.83 -13.77
N VAL A 143 -1.93 -4.33 -12.56
CA VAL A 143 -1.81 -2.88 -12.29
C VAL A 143 -0.36 -2.48 -12.31
N THR A 144 -0.02 -1.45 -13.10
CA THR A 144 1.30 -0.82 -13.13
C THR A 144 1.18 0.66 -12.76
N LEU A 145 1.89 1.09 -11.72
CA LEU A 145 1.89 2.48 -11.24
C LEU A 145 3.30 3.05 -11.27
N THR A 146 3.43 4.31 -11.67
CA THR A 146 4.72 4.99 -11.84
C THR A 146 4.89 6.24 -10.95
N GLU A 147 3.78 6.82 -10.47
CA GLU A 147 3.82 7.99 -9.60
C GLU A 147 4.00 7.61 -8.14
N SER A 148 5.09 8.04 -7.52
CA SER A 148 5.48 7.62 -6.17
C SER A 148 4.43 7.92 -5.10
N SER A 149 3.82 9.11 -5.11
CA SER A 149 2.77 9.48 -4.16
C SER A 149 1.47 8.73 -4.41
N ALA A 150 1.14 8.45 -5.69
CA ALA A 150 -0.01 7.62 -6.04
C ALA A 150 0.19 6.16 -5.61
N ILE A 151 1.41 5.63 -5.70
CA ILE A 151 1.73 4.29 -5.18
C ILE A 151 1.50 4.23 -3.67
N CYS A 152 1.97 5.23 -2.91
CA CYS A 152 1.74 5.29 -1.46
C CYS A 152 0.24 5.28 -1.14
N HIS A 153 -0.54 6.11 -1.80
CA HIS A 153 -1.98 6.19 -1.62
C HIS A 153 -2.67 4.87 -1.99
N TYR A 154 -2.34 4.31 -3.16
CA TYR A 154 -2.86 3.03 -3.63
C TYR A 154 -2.61 1.88 -2.65
N LEU A 155 -1.38 1.77 -2.13
CA LEU A 155 -1.04 0.73 -1.17
C LEU A 155 -1.86 0.85 0.11
N ALA A 156 -1.96 2.07 0.66
CA ALA A 156 -2.70 2.32 1.89
C ALA A 156 -4.20 2.04 1.74
N GLU A 157 -4.80 2.36 0.59
CA GLU A 157 -6.22 2.10 0.32
C GLU A 157 -6.49 0.64 -0.03
N LYS A 158 -5.72 0.06 -0.95
CA LYS A 158 -5.99 -1.29 -1.45
C LYS A 158 -5.70 -2.38 -0.41
N TYR A 159 -4.64 -2.20 0.37
CA TYR A 159 -4.18 -3.18 1.35
C TYR A 159 -4.51 -2.78 2.79
N GLY A 160 -5.42 -1.79 2.96
CA GLY A 160 -5.98 -1.43 4.23
C GLY A 160 -6.93 -2.50 4.82
N PRO A 161 -7.55 -2.21 5.99
CA PRO A 161 -7.50 -0.91 6.67
C PRO A 161 -6.13 -0.62 7.32
N THR A 162 -5.72 0.64 7.31
CA THR A 162 -4.48 1.13 7.94
C THR A 162 -4.64 2.57 8.41
N ASP A 163 -3.94 2.95 9.47
CA ASP A 163 -3.88 4.33 9.96
C ASP A 163 -3.10 5.26 9.03
N LEU A 164 -2.43 4.72 7.99
CA LEU A 164 -1.67 5.49 7.01
C LEU A 164 -2.54 6.20 5.98
N ALA A 165 -3.81 5.82 5.81
CA ALA A 165 -4.77 6.46 4.94
C ALA A 165 -5.84 7.23 5.72
N ILE A 166 -6.40 8.25 5.08
CA ILE A 166 -7.53 9.03 5.60
C ILE A 166 -8.72 8.81 4.67
N GLY A 167 -9.80 8.27 5.22
CA GLY A 167 -11.02 8.00 4.45
C GLY A 167 -11.74 9.27 3.99
N VAL A 168 -12.53 9.16 2.94
CA VAL A 168 -13.25 10.28 2.29
C VAL A 168 -14.21 11.03 3.23
N ASP A 169 -14.72 10.34 4.24
CA ASP A 169 -15.65 10.92 5.22
C ASP A 169 -14.94 11.62 6.40
N ASP A 170 -13.61 11.53 6.48
CA ASP A 170 -12.83 12.19 7.52
C ASP A 170 -12.70 13.70 7.22
N PRO A 171 -12.94 14.59 8.21
CA PRO A 171 -12.79 16.03 8.01
C PRO A 171 -11.42 16.48 7.48
N GLN A 172 -10.35 15.71 7.73
CA GLN A 172 -8.99 16.00 7.28
C GLN A 172 -8.67 15.42 5.89
N TYR A 173 -9.60 14.75 5.23
CA TYR A 173 -9.36 14.11 3.92
C TYR A 173 -8.83 15.09 2.86
N GLY A 174 -9.42 16.29 2.78
CA GLY A 174 -8.95 17.31 1.85
C GLY A 174 -7.53 17.80 2.14
N GLU A 175 -7.18 17.97 3.42
CA GLU A 175 -5.82 18.32 3.84
C GLU A 175 -4.84 17.20 3.50
N TYR A 176 -5.20 15.95 3.74
CA TYR A 176 -4.44 14.75 3.40
C TYR A 176 -4.09 14.69 1.91
N LEU A 177 -5.07 14.80 1.04
CA LEU A 177 -4.84 14.83 -0.41
C LEU A 177 -3.94 15.99 -0.82
N ASN A 178 -4.19 17.16 -0.26
CA ASN A 178 -3.40 18.35 -0.56
C ASN A 178 -1.91 18.15 -0.23
N TRP A 179 -1.57 17.52 0.90
CA TRP A 179 -0.19 17.19 1.25
C TRP A 179 0.42 16.13 0.33
N LEU A 180 -0.34 15.10 -0.04
CA LEU A 180 0.12 14.10 -1.01
C LEU A 180 0.54 14.75 -2.33
N TYR A 181 -0.31 15.59 -2.91
CA TYR A 181 0.00 16.26 -4.18
C TYR A 181 1.08 17.33 -4.05
N ARG A 182 1.10 18.08 -2.95
CA ARG A 182 2.16 19.05 -2.65
C ARG A 182 3.54 18.41 -2.56
N SER A 183 3.63 17.19 -2.09
CA SER A 183 4.91 16.50 -1.94
C SER A 183 5.70 16.43 -3.25
N ASP A 184 5.04 16.23 -4.37
CA ASP A 184 5.69 16.18 -5.69
C ASP A 184 5.65 17.54 -6.42
N ALA A 185 4.46 18.07 -6.68
CA ALA A 185 4.29 19.26 -7.49
C ALA A 185 4.94 20.51 -6.87
N THR A 186 4.91 20.61 -5.53
CA THR A 186 5.33 21.83 -4.84
C THR A 186 6.72 21.71 -4.20
N LEU A 187 7.02 20.56 -3.58
CA LEU A 187 8.26 20.40 -2.81
C LEU A 187 9.36 19.67 -3.59
N THR A 188 9.04 18.57 -4.29
CA THR A 188 10.06 17.78 -4.98
C THR A 188 10.43 18.34 -6.34
N PHE A 189 9.47 18.89 -7.09
CA PHE A 189 9.71 19.41 -8.44
C PHE A 189 10.83 20.48 -8.49
N PRO A 190 10.82 21.55 -7.67
CA PRO A 190 11.92 22.52 -7.69
C PRO A 190 13.27 21.90 -7.39
N GLN A 191 13.34 20.95 -6.46
CA GLN A 191 14.58 20.25 -6.13
C GLN A 191 15.09 19.37 -7.28
N THR A 192 14.20 18.85 -8.12
CA THR A 192 14.58 18.09 -9.33
C THR A 192 15.35 18.98 -10.31
N LEU A 193 14.97 20.24 -10.43
CA LEU A 193 15.68 21.19 -11.28
C LEU A 193 17.01 21.64 -10.66
N VAL A 194 17.05 21.81 -9.31
CA VAL A 194 18.31 22.02 -8.60
C VAL A 194 19.28 20.87 -8.89
N LEU A 195 18.86 19.62 -8.64
CA LEU A 195 19.67 18.42 -8.88
C LEU A 195 20.11 18.31 -10.34
N ARG A 196 19.19 18.52 -11.28
CA ARG A 196 19.47 18.41 -12.71
C ARG A 196 20.58 19.36 -13.12
N TYR A 197 20.42 20.64 -12.85
CA TYR A 197 21.33 21.70 -13.34
C TYR A 197 22.57 21.90 -12.49
N SER A 198 22.63 21.35 -11.26
CA SER A 198 23.84 21.34 -10.46
C SER A 198 24.74 20.12 -10.70
N SER A 199 24.13 18.95 -11.03
CA SER A 199 24.88 17.68 -10.93
C SER A 199 24.63 16.71 -12.10
N LEU A 200 23.39 16.56 -12.60
CA LEU A 200 23.06 15.53 -13.60
C LEU A 200 23.40 15.95 -15.05
N GLU A 201 23.26 17.24 -15.37
CA GLU A 201 23.67 17.74 -16.68
C GLU A 201 25.21 17.77 -16.80
N PRO A 202 25.75 17.54 -18.01
CA PRO A 202 27.18 17.82 -18.29
C PRO A 202 27.53 19.25 -17.91
N GLN A 203 28.79 19.50 -17.58
CA GLN A 203 29.22 20.78 -17.00
C GLN A 203 28.85 22.00 -17.89
N GLU A 204 28.96 21.86 -19.19
CA GLU A 204 28.63 22.88 -20.19
C GLU A 204 27.16 23.21 -20.29
N ARG A 205 26.29 22.35 -19.77
CA ARG A 205 24.82 22.53 -19.73
C ARG A 205 24.30 22.91 -18.35
N ARG A 206 25.16 23.03 -17.35
CA ARG A 206 24.77 23.47 -16.00
C ARG A 206 24.43 24.95 -15.99
N ILE A 207 23.35 25.32 -15.32
CA ILE A 207 22.84 26.69 -15.32
C ILE A 207 22.71 27.14 -13.85
N PRO A 208 23.73 27.82 -13.29
CA PRO A 208 23.74 28.28 -11.89
C PRO A 208 22.52 29.13 -11.52
N GLN A 209 22.01 29.96 -12.43
CA GLN A 209 20.84 30.78 -12.19
C GLN A 209 19.59 29.91 -11.90
N VAL A 210 19.37 28.84 -12.68
CA VAL A 210 18.28 27.91 -12.45
C VAL A 210 18.41 27.25 -11.08
N VAL A 211 19.63 26.85 -10.71
CA VAL A 211 19.89 26.27 -9.37
C VAL A 211 19.50 27.26 -8.27
N ALA A 212 19.91 28.52 -8.38
CA ALA A 212 19.62 29.56 -7.39
C ALA A 212 18.11 29.82 -7.28
N ASP A 213 17.41 30.00 -8.42
CA ASP A 213 15.99 30.34 -8.47
C ASP A 213 15.13 29.23 -7.89
N TYR A 214 15.41 27.98 -8.26
CA TYR A 214 14.63 26.84 -7.79
C TYR A 214 14.99 26.43 -6.34
N THR A 215 16.18 26.70 -5.87
CA THR A 215 16.53 26.63 -4.46
C THR A 215 15.70 27.62 -3.65
N GLN A 216 15.63 28.88 -4.10
CA GLN A 216 14.82 29.91 -3.42
C GLN A 216 13.32 29.56 -3.49
N TRP A 217 12.87 29.01 -4.63
CA TRP A 217 11.50 28.52 -4.76
C TRP A 217 11.20 27.45 -3.73
N PHE A 218 12.04 26.43 -3.60
CA PHE A 218 11.88 25.37 -2.61
C PHE A 218 11.76 25.94 -1.18
N TYR A 219 12.66 26.80 -0.76
CA TYR A 219 12.59 27.40 0.58
C TYR A 219 11.32 28.21 0.80
N SER A 220 10.83 28.92 -0.19
CA SER A 220 9.59 29.67 -0.07
C SER A 220 8.36 28.77 0.13
N ARG A 221 8.37 27.54 -0.44
CA ARG A 221 7.31 26.53 -0.29
C ARG A 221 7.43 25.77 1.02
N LEU A 222 8.65 25.54 1.48
CA LEU A 222 8.92 24.87 2.75
C LEU A 222 8.30 25.61 3.95
N ARG A 223 8.04 26.89 3.82
CA ARG A 223 7.30 27.68 4.82
C ARG A 223 5.95 27.08 5.17
N SER A 224 5.26 26.45 4.21
CA SER A 224 3.98 25.82 4.47
C SER A 224 4.09 24.56 5.33
N VAL A 225 5.20 23.85 5.25
CA VAL A 225 5.49 22.68 6.11
C VAL A 225 5.78 23.17 7.53
N GLU A 226 6.61 24.19 7.69
CA GLU A 226 6.93 24.78 9.00
C GLU A 226 5.66 25.22 9.76
N LEU A 227 4.76 25.96 9.08
CA LEU A 227 3.51 26.42 9.66
C LEU A 227 2.54 25.29 10.01
N ALA A 228 2.47 24.27 9.17
CA ALA A 228 1.60 23.12 9.42
C ALA A 228 2.02 22.28 10.63
N LEU A 229 3.28 22.39 11.03
CA LEU A 229 3.87 21.64 12.14
C LEU A 229 3.91 22.45 13.46
N GLU A 230 3.32 23.65 13.50
CA GLU A 230 3.11 24.37 14.74
C GLU A 230 2.17 23.54 15.63
N ASP A 231 2.65 23.13 16.82
CA ASP A 231 1.91 22.30 17.78
C ASP A 231 1.43 20.93 17.24
N ARG A 232 2.07 20.42 16.19
CA ARG A 232 1.73 19.13 15.58
C ARG A 232 2.96 18.24 15.42
N ASP A 233 2.76 16.94 15.61
CA ASP A 233 3.81 15.94 15.36
C ASP A 233 3.94 15.59 13.88
N TYR A 234 2.80 15.57 13.17
CA TYR A 234 2.68 15.20 11.76
C TYR A 234 1.80 16.20 11.02
N LEU A 235 1.78 16.12 9.71
CA LEU A 235 1.04 17.05 8.85
C LEU A 235 -0.47 17.07 9.15
N LEU A 236 -1.01 15.95 9.63
CA LEU A 236 -2.41 15.81 10.04
C LEU A 236 -2.56 15.69 11.56
N GLY A 237 -1.94 16.59 12.29
CA GLY A 237 -1.96 16.62 13.75
C GLY A 237 -1.02 15.59 14.38
N HIS A 238 -1.58 14.58 15.05
CA HIS A 238 -0.80 13.48 15.66
C HIS A 238 -0.88 12.19 14.83
N ARG A 239 -1.47 12.24 13.63
CA ARG A 239 -1.69 11.10 12.74
C ARG A 239 -0.58 11.02 11.70
N PHE A 240 0.27 10.00 11.79
CA PHE A 240 1.24 9.69 10.74
C PHE A 240 0.53 8.97 9.58
N THR A 241 0.71 9.48 8.36
CA THR A 241 0.06 9.00 7.15
C THR A 241 1.03 8.90 5.98
N VAL A 242 0.60 8.34 4.84
CA VAL A 242 1.42 8.35 3.62
C VAL A 242 1.71 9.76 3.09
N ALA A 243 0.96 10.78 3.53
CA ALA A 243 1.30 12.19 3.24
C ALA A 243 2.63 12.58 3.90
N ASP A 244 2.88 12.09 5.13
CA ASP A 244 4.15 12.32 5.84
C ASP A 244 5.31 11.57 5.18
N ILE A 245 5.07 10.36 4.68
CA ILE A 245 6.05 9.60 3.88
C ILE A 245 6.41 10.39 2.61
N ALA A 246 5.41 10.90 1.90
CA ALA A 246 5.60 11.60 0.64
C ALA A 246 6.36 12.94 0.82
N VAL A 247 6.00 13.73 1.85
CA VAL A 247 6.68 14.98 2.19
C VAL A 247 8.05 14.69 2.82
N GLY A 248 8.15 13.67 3.67
CA GLY A 248 9.40 13.24 4.29
C GLY A 248 10.50 12.97 3.26
N TYR A 249 10.17 12.24 2.19
CA TYR A 249 11.12 12.06 1.08
C TYR A 249 11.55 13.39 0.45
N ALA A 250 10.64 14.36 0.28
CA ALA A 250 11.02 15.65 -0.27
C ALA A 250 12.00 16.42 0.63
N LEU A 251 11.89 16.26 1.96
CA LEU A 251 12.84 16.82 2.91
C LEU A 251 14.18 16.08 2.87
N MET A 252 14.16 14.74 2.77
CA MET A 252 15.39 13.94 2.65
C MET A 252 16.16 14.27 1.37
N LEU A 253 15.47 14.52 0.25
CA LEU A 253 16.08 15.03 -0.97
C LEU A 253 16.73 16.40 -0.74
N GLY A 254 16.08 17.27 0.05
CA GLY A 254 16.65 18.56 0.46
C GLY A 254 17.97 18.40 1.22
N VAL A 255 18.02 17.42 2.13
CA VAL A 255 19.28 17.08 2.84
C VAL A 255 20.35 16.61 1.85
N SER A 256 20.04 15.73 0.94
CA SER A 256 21.01 15.21 -0.05
C SER A 256 21.55 16.30 -0.99
N LEU A 257 20.80 17.39 -1.15
CA LEU A 257 21.19 18.57 -1.93
C LEU A 257 21.90 19.66 -1.09
N GLY A 258 22.10 19.42 0.22
CA GLY A 258 22.70 20.39 1.14
C GLY A 258 21.82 21.61 1.44
N LEU A 259 20.49 21.45 1.30
CA LEU A 259 19.53 22.54 1.53
C LEU A 259 19.00 22.59 2.97
N ASP A 260 19.30 21.59 3.78
CA ASP A 260 18.81 21.43 5.15
C ASP A 260 19.32 22.50 6.13
N ALA A 261 20.44 23.16 5.82
CA ALA A 261 20.99 24.27 6.65
C ALA A 261 20.00 25.43 6.85
N LYS A 262 18.99 25.57 5.98
CA LYS A 262 17.93 26.57 6.09
C LYS A 262 16.57 26.00 6.51
N PHE A 263 16.50 24.73 6.92
CA PHE A 263 15.29 24.19 7.51
C PHE A 263 15.05 24.83 8.87
N LYS A 264 13.81 25.22 9.12
CA LYS A 264 13.41 25.80 10.38
C LYS A 264 13.18 24.72 11.44
N PRO A 265 13.09 25.08 12.74
CA PRO A 265 13.08 24.12 13.84
C PRO A 265 11.99 23.06 13.77
N ASN A 266 10.74 23.42 13.41
CA ASN A 266 9.65 22.42 13.31
C ASN A 266 9.91 21.44 12.18
N THR A 267 10.38 21.92 11.01
CA THR A 267 10.75 21.08 9.86
C THR A 267 11.92 20.15 10.22
N GLN A 268 12.93 20.63 10.96
CA GLN A 268 14.05 19.79 11.40
C GLN A 268 13.60 18.71 12.38
N ALA A 269 12.80 19.07 13.39
CA ALA A 269 12.28 18.13 14.39
C ALA A 269 11.37 17.08 13.73
N TYR A 270 10.53 17.50 12.80
CA TYR A 270 9.67 16.61 12.02
C TYR A 270 10.48 15.61 11.18
N LEU A 271 11.47 16.09 10.42
CA LEU A 271 12.33 15.20 9.64
C LEU A 271 13.05 14.17 10.53
N ALA A 272 13.59 14.63 11.67
CA ALA A 272 14.25 13.73 12.62
C ALA A 272 13.29 12.66 13.15
N ARG A 273 12.03 13.03 13.46
CA ARG A 273 10.99 12.09 13.90
C ARG A 273 10.66 11.06 12.81
N LEU A 274 10.55 11.50 11.56
CA LEU A 274 10.28 10.62 10.41
C LEU A 274 11.42 9.62 10.19
N MET A 275 12.67 10.10 10.21
CA MET A 275 13.85 9.26 9.98
C MET A 275 14.10 8.27 11.13
N ALA A 276 13.63 8.55 12.33
CA ALA A 276 13.72 7.63 13.47
C ALA A 276 12.72 6.46 13.41
N ARG A 277 11.78 6.46 12.47
CA ARG A 277 10.83 5.36 12.31
C ARG A 277 11.53 4.10 11.83
N PRO A 278 11.30 2.93 12.45
CA PRO A 278 11.98 1.69 12.07
C PRO A 278 11.80 1.32 10.59
N ALA A 279 10.62 1.54 10.02
CA ALA A 279 10.35 1.26 8.62
C ALA A 279 11.10 2.22 7.66
N CYS A 280 11.20 3.51 8.03
CA CYS A 280 12.03 4.47 7.30
C CYS A 280 13.50 4.04 7.31
N MET A 281 14.02 3.64 8.46
CA MET A 281 15.40 3.16 8.59
C MET A 281 15.66 1.92 7.73
N ARG A 282 14.73 0.94 7.70
CA ARG A 282 14.87 -0.23 6.83
C ARG A 282 14.85 0.16 5.35
N ALA A 283 13.91 1.01 4.93
CA ALA A 283 13.82 1.45 3.55
C ALA A 283 15.05 2.25 3.08
N CYS A 284 15.66 3.04 3.95
CA CYS A 284 16.88 3.80 3.64
C CYS A 284 18.15 2.94 3.64
N ALA A 285 18.14 1.77 4.30
CA ALA A 285 19.30 0.86 4.36
C ALA A 285 19.49 0.05 3.06
N ILE A 286 18.48 -0.01 2.21
CA ILE A 286 18.49 -0.69 0.91
C ILE A 286 19.12 0.22 -0.15
#